data_ca50d5ac3c47aafe0342f9111353613a
#
_entry.id   ca50d5ac3c47aafe0342f9111353613a
#
_cell.length_a   1.000
_cell.length_b   1.000
_cell.length_c   1.000
_cell.angle_alpha   90.00
_cell.angle_beta   90.00
_cell.angle_gamma   90.00
#
_symmetry.space_group_name_H-M   'P 1'
#
loop_
_entity.id
_entity.type
_entity.pdbx_description
1 polymer ?
#
loop_
_entity_poly.entity_id
_entity_poly.type
_entity_poly.pdbx_seq_one_letter_code
_entity_poly.pdbx_strand_id
1 'polypeptide(L)'
;MKNRTNVRWLTQLALLVAILLVLNYTPLGYLQIGPLSASLLTVPVAIGAMTMNPMAGAILGGVFGATSFIQAVEGKSAMGAALFQVSPAGTFVVCFVARVLMGLCTALIFNALRKAMPKNEKLACFLGGLSAPVLNTVFFMGFLVLIFYNCDYVQNLANTLGAQNAFMFIVLLVGVQAIFEWAI
;
A
#
# COMPACT_ATOMS: atom_id res chain seq x y z
N MET A 1 25.91 -24.50 6.48
CA MET A 1 24.91 -23.65 7.22
C MET A 1 24.23 -22.58 6.34
N LYS A 2 24.92 -22.00 5.34
CA LYS A 2 24.38 -20.94 4.44
C LYS A 2 23.11 -21.37 3.65
N ASN A 3 23.00 -22.63 3.25
CA ASN A 3 21.85 -23.13 2.48
C ASN A 3 20.54 -23.24 3.30
N ARG A 4 20.62 -23.55 4.59
CA ARG A 4 19.41 -23.69 5.43
C ARG A 4 18.74 -22.36 5.73
N THR A 5 19.51 -21.28 5.87
CA THR A 5 18.98 -19.92 6.07
C THR A 5 18.29 -19.40 4.80
N ASN A 6 18.83 -19.72 3.63
CA ASN A 6 18.22 -19.33 2.36
C ASN A 6 16.89 -20.05 2.10
N VAL A 7 16.80 -21.35 2.41
CA VAL A 7 15.56 -22.13 2.26
C VAL A 7 14.47 -21.61 3.21
N ARG A 8 14.82 -21.36 4.47
CA ARG A 8 13.87 -20.82 5.46
C ARG A 8 13.33 -19.45 5.05
N TRP A 9 14.21 -18.57 4.59
CA TRP A 9 13.82 -17.24 4.09
C TRP A 9 12.87 -17.35 2.88
N LEU A 10 13.22 -18.23 1.92
CA LEU A 10 12.41 -18.44 0.71
C LEU A 10 11.02 -19.00 1.05
N THR A 11 10.95 -19.97 1.98
CA THR A 11 9.68 -20.57 2.43
C THR A 11 8.79 -19.54 3.12
N GLN A 12 9.35 -18.69 3.99
CA GLN A 12 8.60 -17.63 4.66
C GLN A 12 8.09 -16.60 3.66
N LEU A 13 8.93 -16.18 2.70
CA LEU A 13 8.54 -15.26 1.65
C LEU A 13 7.42 -15.84 0.78
N ALA A 14 7.55 -17.09 0.34
CA ALA A 14 6.56 -17.79 -0.46
C ALA A 14 5.22 -17.91 0.27
N LEU A 15 5.24 -18.19 1.58
CA LEU A 15 4.04 -18.23 2.41
C LEU A 15 3.33 -16.87 2.47
N LEU A 16 4.08 -15.80 2.69
CA LEU A 16 3.52 -14.44 2.73
C LEU A 16 2.98 -14.00 1.36
N VAL A 17 3.66 -14.36 0.27
CA VAL A 17 3.16 -14.14 -1.10
C VAL A 17 1.86 -14.92 -1.32
N ALA A 18 1.78 -16.18 -0.90
CA ALA A 18 0.57 -16.98 -1.03
C ALA A 18 -0.60 -16.36 -0.24
N ILE A 19 -0.37 -15.93 1.01
CA ILE A 19 -1.38 -15.23 1.82
C ILE A 19 -1.83 -13.93 1.11
N LEU A 20 -0.89 -13.16 0.58
CA LEU A 20 -1.19 -11.93 -0.13
C LEU A 20 -2.04 -12.20 -1.37
N LEU A 21 -1.72 -13.22 -2.16
CA LEU A 21 -2.51 -13.61 -3.34
C LEU A 21 -3.90 -14.10 -2.95
N VAL A 22 -4.02 -14.94 -1.91
CA VAL A 22 -5.33 -15.39 -1.40
C VAL A 22 -6.18 -14.21 -0.95
N LEU A 23 -5.63 -13.28 -0.17
CA LEU A 23 -6.33 -12.07 0.23
C LEU A 23 -6.74 -11.21 -0.98
N ASN A 24 -5.87 -11.10 -1.99
CA ASN A 24 -6.15 -10.30 -3.18
C ASN A 24 -7.34 -10.84 -4.01
N TYR A 25 -7.52 -12.16 -4.07
CA TYR A 25 -8.61 -12.80 -4.82
C TYR A 25 -9.87 -13.04 -3.97
N THR A 26 -9.82 -12.76 -2.66
CA THR A 26 -10.98 -12.82 -1.78
C THR A 26 -11.54 -11.42 -1.49
N PRO A 27 -12.82 -11.27 -1.18
CA PRO A 27 -13.40 -9.97 -0.82
C PRO A 27 -12.80 -9.38 0.47
N LEU A 28 -12.07 -10.19 1.24
CA LEU A 28 -11.37 -9.76 2.46
C LEU A 28 -10.16 -8.85 2.18
N GLY A 29 -9.55 -8.95 0.99
CA GLY A 29 -8.35 -8.18 0.67
C GLY A 29 -8.60 -6.69 0.46
N TYR A 30 -9.76 -6.34 -0.04
CA TYR A 30 -10.20 -4.98 -0.31
C TYR A 30 -11.57 -4.75 0.31
N LEU A 31 -11.61 -4.15 1.46
CA LEU A 31 -12.85 -3.64 2.04
C LEU A 31 -13.22 -2.36 1.28
N GLN A 32 -14.18 -2.47 0.36
CA GLN A 32 -14.66 -1.33 -0.40
C GLN A 32 -15.48 -0.42 0.51
N ILE A 33 -14.96 0.76 0.77
CA ILE A 33 -15.59 1.77 1.61
C ILE A 33 -15.68 3.04 0.78
N GLY A 34 -16.79 3.20 0.07
CA GLY A 34 -16.99 4.34 -0.83
C GLY A 34 -16.07 4.31 -2.06
N PRO A 35 -15.49 5.47 -2.48
CA PRO A 35 -14.62 5.55 -3.66
C PRO A 35 -13.23 4.95 -3.46
N LEU A 36 -12.83 4.71 -2.21
CA LEU A 36 -11.57 4.05 -1.85
C LEU A 36 -11.81 2.68 -1.22
N SER A 37 -10.79 1.82 -1.31
CA SER A 37 -10.76 0.53 -0.65
C SER A 37 -9.67 0.49 0.42
N ALA A 38 -10.07 0.18 1.65
CA ALA A 38 -9.12 -0.19 2.69
C ALA A 38 -8.49 -1.53 2.34
N SER A 39 -7.17 -1.60 2.28
CA SER A 39 -6.46 -2.79 1.84
C SER A 39 -5.81 -3.52 3.02
N LEU A 40 -6.32 -4.70 3.36
CA LEU A 40 -5.68 -5.61 4.31
C LEU A 40 -4.39 -6.24 3.77
N LEU A 41 -4.10 -6.05 2.48
CA LEU A 41 -2.88 -6.52 1.83
C LEU A 41 -1.61 -5.86 2.37
N THR A 42 -1.73 -4.70 3.03
CA THR A 42 -0.62 -4.04 3.72
C THR A 42 -0.09 -4.85 4.90
N VAL A 43 -0.93 -5.68 5.54
CA VAL A 43 -0.56 -6.47 6.72
C VAL A 43 0.51 -7.53 6.41
N PRO A 44 0.36 -8.43 5.42
CA PRO A 44 1.42 -9.38 5.06
C PRO A 44 2.71 -8.69 4.61
N VAL A 45 2.60 -7.55 3.91
CA VAL A 45 3.76 -6.75 3.50
C VAL A 45 4.49 -6.21 4.73
N ALA A 46 3.78 -5.64 5.70
CA ALA A 46 4.35 -5.13 6.95
C ALA A 46 5.03 -6.25 7.75
N ILE A 47 4.38 -7.41 7.90
CA ILE A 47 4.95 -8.58 8.58
C ILE A 47 6.27 -8.99 7.91
N GLY A 48 6.29 -9.15 6.59
CA GLY A 48 7.49 -9.53 5.86
C GLY A 48 8.60 -8.49 5.96
N ALA A 49 8.26 -7.21 5.87
CA ALA A 49 9.19 -6.09 6.01
C ALA A 49 9.85 -6.04 7.39
N MET A 50 9.07 -6.30 8.46
CA MET A 50 9.55 -6.25 9.84
C MET A 50 10.30 -7.50 10.29
N THR A 51 9.85 -8.69 9.85
CA THR A 51 10.38 -9.97 10.35
C THR A 51 11.55 -10.51 9.54
N MET A 52 11.62 -10.16 8.25
CA MET A 52 12.65 -10.71 7.36
C MET A 52 13.76 -9.69 7.06
N ASN A 53 13.55 -8.84 6.09
CA ASN A 53 14.50 -7.79 5.72
C ASN A 53 13.84 -6.77 4.74
N PRO A 54 14.48 -5.61 4.46
CA PRO A 54 13.95 -4.61 3.53
C PRO A 54 13.69 -5.15 2.12
N MET A 55 14.51 -6.11 1.66
CA MET A 55 14.32 -6.77 0.36
C MET A 55 13.01 -7.57 0.31
N ALA A 56 12.68 -8.30 1.39
CA ALA A 56 11.40 -9.02 1.48
C ALA A 56 10.21 -8.06 1.45
N GLY A 57 10.29 -6.93 2.17
CA GLY A 57 9.30 -5.86 2.12
C GLY A 57 9.10 -5.31 0.71
N ALA A 58 10.20 -5.05 -0.02
CA ALA A 58 10.15 -4.59 -1.40
C ALA A 58 9.54 -5.63 -2.36
N ILE A 59 9.89 -6.91 -2.21
CA ILE A 59 9.32 -8.00 -3.04
C ILE A 59 7.82 -8.14 -2.78
N LEU A 60 7.40 -8.20 -1.51
CA LEU A 60 5.99 -8.31 -1.14
C LEU A 60 5.19 -7.07 -1.59
N GLY A 61 5.76 -5.87 -1.44
CA GLY A 61 5.21 -4.65 -1.99
C GLY A 61 5.09 -4.68 -3.52
N GLY A 62 6.07 -5.27 -4.20
CA GLY A 62 6.05 -5.50 -5.66
C GLY A 62 4.94 -6.46 -6.08
N VAL A 63 4.76 -7.58 -5.37
CA VAL A 63 3.66 -8.52 -5.62
C VAL A 63 2.31 -7.83 -5.40
N PHE A 64 2.16 -7.10 -4.30
CA PHE A 64 0.95 -6.30 -4.04
C PHE A 64 0.70 -5.26 -5.14
N GLY A 65 1.75 -4.56 -5.58
CA GLY A 65 1.66 -3.57 -6.64
C GLY A 65 1.28 -4.17 -7.99
N ALA A 66 1.86 -5.33 -8.34
CA ALA A 66 1.53 -6.06 -9.55
C ALA A 66 0.07 -6.52 -9.57
N THR A 67 -0.42 -7.10 -8.48
CA THR A 67 -1.84 -7.51 -8.37
C THR A 67 -2.79 -6.31 -8.45
N SER A 68 -2.42 -5.19 -7.83
CA SER A 68 -3.20 -3.94 -7.91
C SER A 68 -3.24 -3.37 -9.33
N PHE A 69 -2.13 -3.43 -10.05
CA PHE A 69 -2.07 -3.01 -11.45
C PHE A 69 -2.92 -3.92 -12.36
N ILE A 70 -2.86 -5.24 -12.16
CA ILE A 70 -3.70 -6.20 -12.90
C ILE A 70 -5.18 -5.89 -12.66
N GLN A 71 -5.60 -5.62 -11.43
CA GLN A 71 -6.99 -5.23 -11.13
C GLN A 71 -7.41 -3.91 -11.79
N ALA A 72 -6.49 -2.96 -11.96
CA ALA A 72 -6.75 -1.73 -12.68
C ALA A 72 -6.97 -2.01 -14.18
N VAL A 73 -6.18 -2.91 -14.78
CA VAL A 73 -6.34 -3.35 -16.18
C VAL A 73 -7.64 -4.13 -16.39
N GLU A 74 -7.99 -5.01 -15.45
CA GLU A 74 -9.24 -5.81 -15.49
C GLU A 74 -10.50 -4.98 -15.20
N GLY A 75 -10.36 -3.73 -14.79
CA GLY A 75 -11.49 -2.86 -14.47
C GLY A 75 -12.18 -3.16 -13.14
N LYS A 76 -11.60 -4.01 -12.28
CA LYS A 76 -12.14 -4.35 -10.97
C LYS A 76 -12.08 -3.17 -9.97
N SER A 77 -11.15 -2.25 -10.19
CA SER A 77 -11.04 -1.01 -9.43
C SER A 77 -11.52 0.16 -10.30
N ALA A 78 -12.63 0.81 -9.93
CA ALA A 78 -13.18 1.92 -10.69
C ALA A 78 -12.15 3.06 -10.89
N MET A 79 -11.45 3.44 -9.82
CA MET A 79 -10.38 4.43 -9.88
C MET A 79 -9.21 3.92 -10.74
N GLY A 80 -8.75 2.68 -10.53
CA GLY A 80 -7.65 2.08 -11.28
C GLY A 80 -7.94 2.04 -12.78
N ALA A 81 -9.15 1.64 -13.18
CA ALA A 81 -9.58 1.60 -14.58
C ALA A 81 -9.62 2.99 -15.22
N ALA A 82 -10.14 3.99 -14.50
CA ALA A 82 -10.17 5.37 -14.98
C ALA A 82 -8.75 5.93 -15.20
N LEU A 83 -7.83 5.69 -14.26
CA LEU A 83 -6.44 6.11 -14.38
C LEU A 83 -5.70 5.38 -15.50
N PHE A 84 -6.00 4.08 -15.69
CA PHE A 84 -5.41 3.28 -16.76
C PHE A 84 -5.78 3.78 -18.15
N GLN A 85 -7.03 4.21 -18.35
CA GLN A 85 -7.48 4.80 -19.61
C GLN A 85 -6.77 6.12 -19.94
N VAL A 86 -6.41 6.91 -18.92
CA VAL A 86 -5.69 8.19 -19.13
C VAL A 86 -4.20 7.93 -19.40
N SER A 87 -3.54 7.12 -18.59
CA SER A 87 -2.13 6.82 -18.74
C SER A 87 -1.76 5.47 -18.10
N PRO A 88 -1.54 4.41 -18.92
CA PRO A 88 -1.10 3.12 -18.40
C PRO A 88 0.23 3.17 -17.63
N ALA A 89 1.20 3.97 -18.13
CA ALA A 89 2.49 4.14 -17.48
C ALA A 89 2.36 4.84 -16.11
N GLY A 90 1.54 5.90 -16.03
CA GLY A 90 1.25 6.59 -14.77
C GLY A 90 0.56 5.66 -13.77
N THR A 91 -0.40 4.86 -14.21
CA THR A 91 -1.10 3.87 -13.38
C THR A 91 -0.14 2.81 -12.86
N PHE A 92 0.81 2.36 -13.68
CA PHE A 92 1.86 1.44 -13.23
C PHE A 92 2.70 2.06 -12.09
N VAL A 93 3.12 3.31 -12.21
CA VAL A 93 3.88 4.01 -11.15
C VAL A 93 3.06 4.11 -9.87
N VAL A 94 1.80 4.55 -9.94
CA VAL A 94 0.91 4.68 -8.78
C VAL A 94 0.63 3.33 -8.14
N CYS A 95 0.41 2.27 -8.93
CA CYS A 95 0.10 0.93 -8.40
C CYS A 95 1.32 0.16 -7.95
N PHE A 96 2.40 0.14 -8.73
CA PHE A 96 3.56 -0.72 -8.48
C PHE A 96 4.63 -0.02 -7.64
N VAL A 97 5.12 1.14 -8.11
CA VAL A 97 6.25 1.83 -7.45
C VAL A 97 5.89 2.28 -6.05
N ALA A 98 4.68 2.81 -5.85
CA ALA A 98 4.22 3.23 -4.52
C ALA A 98 4.27 2.08 -3.50
N ARG A 99 3.88 0.86 -3.89
CA ARG A 99 3.84 -0.31 -2.99
C ARG A 99 5.22 -0.89 -2.72
N VAL A 100 6.09 -0.89 -3.71
CA VAL A 100 7.51 -1.28 -3.51
C VAL A 100 8.18 -0.33 -2.51
N LEU A 101 8.00 0.97 -2.70
CA LEU A 101 8.54 1.98 -1.79
C LEU A 101 7.94 1.85 -0.38
N MET A 102 6.62 1.63 -0.27
CA MET A 102 5.95 1.39 1.00
C MET A 102 6.59 0.21 1.75
N GLY A 103 6.73 -0.95 1.10
CA GLY A 103 7.33 -2.14 1.72
C GLY A 103 8.79 -1.94 2.15
N LEU A 104 9.59 -1.26 1.31
CA LEU A 104 10.97 -0.91 1.61
C LEU A 104 11.06 0.06 2.80
N CYS A 105 10.31 1.17 2.75
CA CYS A 105 10.34 2.21 3.77
C CYS A 105 9.81 1.70 5.13
N THR A 106 8.78 0.85 5.13
CA THR A 106 8.27 0.20 6.35
C THR A 106 9.38 -0.56 7.07
N ALA A 107 10.17 -1.36 6.33
CA ALA A 107 11.29 -2.10 6.92
C ALA A 107 12.39 -1.17 7.44
N LEU A 108 12.71 -0.10 6.72
CA LEU A 108 13.71 0.89 7.15
C LEU A 108 13.26 1.62 8.42
N ILE A 109 12.01 2.06 8.49
CA ILE A 109 11.42 2.71 9.66
C ILE A 109 11.42 1.75 10.85
N PHE A 110 11.00 0.50 10.66
CA PHE A 110 11.02 -0.49 11.73
C PHE A 110 12.44 -0.72 12.26
N ASN A 111 13.44 -0.86 11.39
CA ASN A 111 14.82 -1.01 11.78
C ASN A 111 15.35 0.22 12.55
N ALA A 112 14.95 1.43 12.16
CA ALA A 112 15.29 2.65 12.87
C ALA A 112 14.62 2.72 14.25
N LEU A 113 13.33 2.38 14.34
CA LEU A 113 12.58 2.34 15.61
C LEU A 113 13.15 1.31 16.57
N ARG A 114 13.50 0.12 16.08
CA ARG A 114 14.12 -0.93 16.90
C ARG A 114 15.48 -0.50 17.48
N LYS A 115 16.26 0.26 16.71
CA LYS A 115 17.53 0.84 17.19
C LYS A 115 17.30 1.97 18.21
N ALA A 116 16.28 2.80 18.00
CA ALA A 116 15.97 3.92 18.87
C ALA A 116 15.31 3.50 20.19
N MET A 117 14.56 2.39 20.19
CA MET A 117 13.78 1.91 21.34
C MET A 117 14.11 0.45 21.72
N PRO A 118 15.36 0.13 22.13
CA PRO A 118 15.78 -1.26 22.40
C PRO A 118 15.06 -1.87 23.62
N LYS A 119 14.53 -1.04 24.52
CA LYS A 119 13.79 -1.50 25.71
C LYS A 119 12.30 -1.77 25.49
N ASN A 120 11.73 -1.26 24.38
CA ASN A 120 10.29 -1.33 24.08
C ASN A 120 10.03 -1.96 22.69
N GLU A 121 10.44 -3.21 22.51
CA GLU A 121 10.30 -3.90 21.22
C GLU A 121 8.83 -4.00 20.74
N LYS A 122 7.88 -4.17 21.67
CA LYS A 122 6.44 -4.20 21.36
C LYS A 122 5.95 -2.89 20.76
N LEU A 123 6.42 -1.75 21.30
CA LEU A 123 6.07 -0.42 20.78
C LEU A 123 6.70 -0.19 19.40
N ALA A 124 7.95 -0.63 19.21
CA ALA A 124 8.60 -0.56 17.90
C ALA A 124 7.87 -1.39 16.84
N CYS A 125 7.39 -2.60 17.20
CA CYS A 125 6.57 -3.44 16.31
C CYS A 125 5.22 -2.78 15.99
N PHE A 126 4.55 -2.20 16.97
CA PHE A 126 3.27 -1.52 16.78
C PHE A 126 3.40 -0.30 15.85
N LEU A 127 4.37 0.57 16.12
CA LEU A 127 4.64 1.75 15.29
C LEU A 127 5.15 1.38 13.89
N GLY A 128 5.99 0.34 13.80
CA GLY A 128 6.44 -0.19 12.51
C GLY A 128 5.28 -0.76 11.68
N GLY A 129 4.36 -1.48 12.31
CA GLY A 129 3.15 -2.00 11.66
C GLY A 129 2.23 -0.88 11.16
N LEU A 130 1.98 0.14 12.00
CA LEU A 130 1.19 1.32 11.62
C LEU A 130 1.83 2.16 10.51
N SER A 131 3.15 2.12 10.37
CA SER A 131 3.84 2.87 9.30
C SER A 131 3.47 2.36 7.91
N ALA A 132 3.14 1.08 7.73
CA ALA A 132 2.84 0.49 6.44
C ALA A 132 1.57 1.08 5.79
N PRO A 133 0.38 1.11 6.42
CA PRO A 133 -0.80 1.74 5.84
C PRO A 133 -0.63 3.24 5.64
N VAL A 134 0.05 3.94 6.56
CA VAL A 134 0.35 5.37 6.40
C VAL A 134 1.22 5.63 5.18
N LEU A 135 2.32 4.89 5.01
CA LEU A 135 3.20 5.01 3.85
C LEU A 135 2.49 4.61 2.55
N ASN A 136 1.63 3.58 2.60
CA ASN A 136 0.82 3.20 1.44
C ASN A 136 -0.03 4.37 0.96
N THR A 137 -0.72 5.03 1.89
CA THR A 137 -1.56 6.19 1.58
C THR A 137 -0.73 7.37 1.09
N VAL A 138 0.38 7.70 1.75
CA VAL A 138 1.24 8.83 1.37
C VAL A 138 1.83 8.63 -0.03
N PHE A 139 2.40 7.46 -0.33
CA PHE A 139 2.97 7.21 -1.65
C PHE A 139 1.90 7.11 -2.73
N PHE A 140 0.80 6.40 -2.46
CA PHE A 140 -0.29 6.26 -3.42
C PHE A 140 -0.88 7.63 -3.78
N MET A 141 -1.27 8.42 -2.78
CA MET A 141 -1.84 9.75 -2.99
C MET A 141 -0.82 10.73 -3.56
N GLY A 142 0.44 10.67 -3.11
CA GLY A 142 1.50 11.51 -3.64
C GLY A 142 1.69 11.31 -5.14
N PHE A 143 1.86 10.06 -5.59
CA PHE A 143 1.98 9.77 -7.02
C PHE A 143 0.70 10.02 -7.80
N LEU A 144 -0.47 9.73 -7.22
CA LEU A 144 -1.76 10.01 -7.84
C LEU A 144 -1.90 11.52 -8.15
N VAL A 145 -1.63 12.37 -7.17
CA VAL A 145 -1.72 13.83 -7.35
C VAL A 145 -0.63 14.32 -8.30
N LEU A 146 0.60 13.86 -8.17
CA LEU A 146 1.70 14.30 -9.04
C LEU A 146 1.46 13.98 -10.53
N ILE A 147 0.84 12.84 -10.83
CA ILE A 147 0.69 12.36 -12.22
C ILE A 147 -0.70 12.68 -12.76
N PHE A 148 -1.74 12.55 -11.95
CA PHE A 148 -3.14 12.56 -12.40
C PHE A 148 -3.98 13.71 -11.87
N TYR A 149 -3.41 14.70 -11.17
CA TYR A 149 -4.19 15.82 -10.60
C TYR A 149 -5.04 16.54 -11.65
N ASN A 150 -4.52 16.74 -12.87
CA ASN A 150 -5.18 17.43 -13.97
C ASN A 150 -6.10 16.52 -14.81
N CYS A 151 -6.30 15.27 -14.42
CA CYS A 151 -7.18 14.36 -15.14
C CYS A 151 -8.64 14.60 -14.71
N ASP A 152 -9.57 14.53 -15.67
CA ASP A 152 -11.01 14.82 -15.45
C ASP A 152 -11.61 14.00 -14.31
N TYR A 153 -11.22 12.74 -14.16
CA TYR A 153 -11.70 11.87 -13.09
C TYR A 153 -11.30 12.38 -11.70
N VAL A 154 -10.04 12.77 -11.54
CA VAL A 154 -9.52 13.28 -10.26
C VAL A 154 -10.10 14.66 -9.95
N GLN A 155 -10.24 15.52 -10.96
CA GLN A 155 -10.87 16.83 -10.82
C GLN A 155 -12.36 16.72 -10.44
N ASN A 156 -13.10 15.82 -11.06
CA ASN A 156 -14.50 15.55 -10.70
C ASN A 156 -14.62 15.04 -9.25
N LEU A 157 -13.71 14.17 -8.83
CA LEU A 157 -13.67 13.67 -7.46
C LEU A 157 -13.31 14.79 -6.48
N ALA A 158 -12.33 15.64 -6.82
CA ALA A 158 -11.94 16.80 -6.03
C ALA A 158 -13.09 17.79 -5.87
N ASN A 159 -13.81 18.07 -6.94
CA ASN A 159 -14.99 18.94 -6.91
C ASN A 159 -16.13 18.36 -6.06
N THR A 160 -16.37 17.05 -6.15
CA THR A 160 -17.38 16.34 -5.34
C THR A 160 -17.04 16.41 -3.84
N LEU A 161 -15.75 16.35 -3.49
CA LEU A 161 -15.27 16.49 -2.11
C LEU A 161 -15.14 17.96 -1.66
N GLY A 162 -15.35 18.93 -2.55
CA GLY A 162 -15.18 20.35 -2.25
C GLY A 162 -13.73 20.79 -2.07
N ALA A 163 -12.78 20.04 -2.63
CA ALA A 163 -11.36 20.33 -2.51
C ALA A 163 -10.94 21.45 -3.48
N GLN A 164 -10.48 22.58 -2.94
CA GLN A 164 -9.99 23.71 -3.72
C GLN A 164 -8.52 23.57 -4.16
N ASN A 165 -7.75 22.70 -3.49
CA ASN A 165 -6.32 22.48 -3.74
C ASN A 165 -5.96 21.00 -3.67
N ALA A 166 -4.85 20.62 -4.33
CA ALA A 166 -4.33 19.25 -4.29
C ALA A 166 -4.08 18.72 -2.87
N PHE A 167 -3.57 19.56 -1.97
CA PHE A 167 -3.36 19.21 -0.57
C PHE A 167 -4.68 18.95 0.16
N MET A 168 -5.68 19.81 -0.05
CA MET A 168 -7.01 19.65 0.53
C MET A 168 -7.70 18.38 0.00
N PHE A 169 -7.50 18.07 -1.27
CA PHE A 169 -7.98 16.82 -1.88
C PHE A 169 -7.40 15.58 -1.17
N ILE A 170 -6.07 15.54 -0.92
CA ILE A 170 -5.43 14.45 -0.19
C ILE A 170 -6.02 14.33 1.23
N VAL A 171 -6.11 15.45 1.96
CA VAL A 171 -6.60 15.46 3.35
C VAL A 171 -8.06 15.02 3.43
N LEU A 172 -8.91 15.49 2.53
CA LEU A 172 -10.33 15.11 2.51
C LEU A 172 -10.51 13.64 2.12
N LEU A 173 -9.79 13.17 1.11
CA LEU A 173 -9.90 11.80 0.63
C LEU A 173 -9.39 10.81 1.69
N VAL A 174 -8.25 11.10 2.32
CA VAL A 174 -7.68 10.31 3.43
C VAL A 174 -8.53 10.42 4.68
N GLY A 175 -9.06 11.61 4.98
CA GLY A 175 -9.93 11.83 6.12
C GLY A 175 -11.24 11.05 6.02
N VAL A 176 -11.88 11.05 4.85
CA VAL A 176 -13.08 10.23 4.58
C VAL A 176 -12.76 8.74 4.76
N GLN A 177 -11.63 8.26 4.21
CA GLN A 177 -11.20 6.87 4.39
C GLN A 177 -10.94 6.52 5.86
N ALA A 178 -10.23 7.39 6.59
CA ALA A 178 -9.93 7.18 8.00
C ALA A 178 -11.19 7.13 8.88
N ILE A 179 -12.18 8.00 8.63
CA ILE A 179 -13.46 7.99 9.36
C ILE A 179 -14.19 6.66 9.13
N PHE A 180 -14.18 6.12 7.93
CA PHE A 180 -14.79 4.82 7.63
C PHE A 180 -14.02 3.65 8.23
N GLU A 181 -12.68 3.69 8.23
CA GLU A 181 -11.84 2.67 8.89
C GLU A 181 -12.04 2.65 10.42
N TRP A 182 -12.36 3.79 11.02
CA TRP A 182 -12.65 3.90 12.46
C TRP A 182 -14.07 3.46 12.83
N ALA A 183 -15.01 3.46 11.87
CA ALA A 183 -16.40 3.10 12.09
C ALA A 183 -16.69 1.58 11.99
N ILE A 184 -15.69 0.79 11.58
CA ILE A 184 -15.72 -0.69 11.46
C ILE A 184 -14.92 -1.33 12.57
#